data_1df86b3557d78f44c0f30a5c50054ef8
#
_entry.id   1df86b3557d78f44c0f30a5c50054ef8
#
_cell.length_a   1.000
_cell.length_b   1.000
_cell.length_c   1.000
_cell.angle_alpha   90.00
_cell.angle_beta   90.00
_cell.angle_gamma   90.00
#
_symmetry.space_group_name_H-M   'P 1'
#
loop_
_entity.id
_entity.type
_entity.pdbx_description
1 polymer ?
#
loop_
_entity_poly.entity_id
_entity_poly.type
_entity_poly.pdbx_seq_one_letter_code
_entity_poly.pdbx_strand_id
1 'polypeptide(L)'
;MTAPRIRRRTFLLGAVGAGVSLILGSARLWHFAQTPLSAGERLAGLLDGESARVIGREYLRLVPAEASPASLAARVVERLPGGSRAVNAASDDRLHELLLGATLEDFQRLRTVELRGWVLAQTEARLCALAALREGATTA
;
A
#
# COMPACT_ATOMS: atom_id res chain seq x y z
N MET A 1 -55.45 -45.44 -9.66
CA MET A 1 -54.09 -45.13 -9.25
C MET A 1 -53.60 -43.90 -10.03
N THR A 2 -53.69 -42.75 -9.41
CA THR A 2 -53.36 -41.46 -10.04
C THR A 2 -51.93 -41.06 -9.65
N ALA A 3 -51.01 -41.05 -10.62
CA ALA A 3 -49.65 -40.64 -10.41
C ALA A 3 -49.57 -39.13 -10.11
N PRO A 4 -48.78 -38.68 -9.16
CA PRO A 4 -48.62 -37.24 -8.87
C PRO A 4 -47.86 -36.57 -10.00
N ARG A 5 -48.47 -35.59 -10.63
CA ARG A 5 -47.82 -34.65 -11.57
C ARG A 5 -46.88 -33.76 -10.78
N ILE A 6 -45.59 -34.03 -10.82
CA ILE A 6 -44.55 -33.15 -10.34
C ILE A 6 -44.53 -31.89 -11.22
N ARG A 7 -44.97 -30.75 -10.63
CA ARG A 7 -45.02 -29.47 -11.32
C ARG A 7 -43.61 -28.99 -11.63
N ARG A 8 -43.27 -28.92 -12.92
CA ARG A 8 -42.00 -28.42 -13.45
C ARG A 8 -41.58 -27.01 -12.95
N ARG A 9 -42.53 -26.29 -12.33
CA ARG A 9 -42.28 -24.94 -11.80
C ARG A 9 -41.44 -24.91 -10.52
N THR A 10 -41.41 -25.97 -9.72
CA THR A 10 -40.65 -26.00 -8.47
C THR A 10 -39.16 -26.27 -8.68
N PHE A 11 -38.79 -26.88 -9.81
CA PHE A 11 -37.40 -27.19 -10.09
C PHE A 11 -36.61 -25.96 -10.61
N LEU A 12 -37.28 -25.02 -11.29
CA LEU A 12 -36.65 -23.81 -11.81
C LEU A 12 -36.34 -22.78 -10.71
N LEU A 13 -37.13 -22.72 -9.64
CA LEU A 13 -36.89 -21.82 -8.50
C LEU A 13 -35.70 -22.27 -7.64
N GLY A 14 -35.46 -23.57 -7.54
CA GLY A 14 -34.29 -24.11 -6.80
C GLY A 14 -32.96 -23.85 -7.53
N ALA A 15 -32.94 -23.93 -8.85
CA ALA A 15 -31.75 -23.72 -9.67
C ALA A 15 -31.32 -22.23 -9.69
N VAL A 16 -32.29 -21.32 -9.72
CA VAL A 16 -32.00 -19.86 -9.71
C VAL A 16 -31.44 -19.42 -8.36
N GLY A 17 -31.96 -19.98 -7.24
CA GLY A 17 -31.47 -19.66 -5.90
C GLY A 17 -30.02 -20.09 -5.66
N ALA A 18 -29.64 -21.28 -6.14
CA ALA A 18 -28.28 -21.79 -5.99
C ALA A 18 -27.26 -21.01 -6.86
N GLY A 19 -27.66 -20.63 -8.08
CA GLY A 19 -26.82 -19.86 -8.99
C GLY A 19 -26.52 -18.44 -8.47
N VAL A 20 -27.50 -17.76 -7.90
CA VAL A 20 -27.33 -16.41 -7.35
C VAL A 20 -26.44 -16.42 -6.11
N SER A 21 -26.55 -17.44 -5.25
CA SER A 21 -25.68 -17.58 -4.07
C SER A 21 -24.20 -17.83 -4.42
N LEU A 22 -23.92 -18.57 -5.48
CA LEU A 22 -22.55 -18.81 -5.97
C LEU A 22 -21.95 -17.54 -6.59
N ILE A 23 -22.76 -16.74 -7.33
CA ILE A 23 -22.29 -15.49 -7.93
C ILE A 23 -22.00 -14.45 -6.84
N LEU A 24 -22.83 -14.34 -5.81
CA LEU A 24 -22.60 -13.43 -4.69
C LEU A 24 -21.39 -13.85 -3.84
N GLY A 25 -21.17 -15.14 -3.66
CA GLY A 25 -20.00 -15.66 -2.95
C GLY A 25 -18.68 -15.39 -3.71
N SER A 26 -18.66 -15.60 -5.02
CA SER A 26 -17.49 -15.33 -5.85
C SER A 26 -17.18 -13.83 -5.95
N ALA A 27 -18.19 -12.97 -6.07
CA ALA A 27 -17.99 -11.53 -6.09
C ALA A 27 -17.36 -11.00 -4.80
N ARG A 28 -17.73 -11.55 -3.64
CA ARG A 28 -17.09 -11.20 -2.36
C ARG A 28 -15.65 -11.67 -2.26
N LEU A 29 -15.35 -12.88 -2.76
CA LEU A 29 -13.98 -13.40 -2.80
C LEU A 29 -13.08 -12.57 -3.73
N TRP A 30 -13.61 -12.10 -4.86
CA TRP A 30 -12.87 -11.20 -5.76
C TRP A 30 -12.61 -9.83 -5.14
N HIS A 31 -13.53 -9.30 -4.34
CA HIS A 31 -13.32 -8.04 -3.62
C HIS A 31 -12.25 -8.16 -2.54
N PHE A 32 -12.13 -9.31 -1.87
CA PHE A 32 -11.05 -9.54 -0.91
C PHE A 32 -9.67 -9.65 -1.58
N ALA A 33 -9.60 -10.16 -2.82
CA ALA A 33 -8.36 -10.27 -3.58
C ALA A 33 -7.88 -8.93 -4.19
N GLN A 34 -8.70 -7.88 -4.14
CA GLN A 34 -8.43 -6.56 -4.70
C GLN A 34 -8.54 -5.44 -3.67
N THR A 35 -8.26 -5.72 -2.40
CA THR A 35 -8.10 -4.63 -1.43
C THR A 35 -6.93 -3.78 -1.90
N PRO A 36 -7.16 -2.51 -2.29
CA PRO A 36 -6.07 -1.67 -2.74
C PRO A 36 -5.04 -1.56 -1.62
N LEU A 37 -3.77 -1.71 -1.97
CA LEU A 37 -2.67 -1.52 -1.03
C LEU A 37 -2.83 -0.15 -0.35
N SER A 38 -2.60 -0.10 0.95
CA SER A 38 -2.56 1.18 1.65
C SER A 38 -1.46 2.07 1.05
N ALA A 39 -1.60 3.39 1.19
CA ALA A 39 -0.56 4.31 0.72
C ALA A 39 0.82 3.93 1.29
N GLY A 40 0.87 3.47 2.55
CA GLY A 40 2.09 3.01 3.18
C GLY A 40 2.69 1.77 2.53
N GLU A 41 1.89 0.78 2.19
CA GLU A 41 2.34 -0.44 1.51
C GLU A 41 2.84 -0.14 0.09
N ARG A 42 2.16 0.74 -0.64
CA ARG A 42 2.63 1.20 -1.95
C ARG A 42 3.96 1.91 -1.86
N LEU A 43 4.10 2.87 -0.94
CA LEU A 43 5.34 3.61 -0.72
C LEU A 43 6.49 2.69 -0.30
N ALA A 44 6.25 1.75 0.61
CA ALA A 44 7.24 0.77 1.05
C ALA A 44 7.70 -0.18 -0.08
N GLY A 45 6.85 -0.41 -1.09
CA GLY A 45 7.15 -1.26 -2.24
C GLY A 45 7.98 -0.60 -3.33
N LEU A 46 8.12 0.74 -3.32
CA LEU A 46 8.83 1.47 -4.37
C LEU A 46 10.35 1.38 -4.27
N LEU A 47 10.88 1.21 -3.08
CA LEU A 47 12.30 1.05 -2.84
C LEU A 47 12.58 -0.40 -2.44
N ASP A 48 13.21 -1.13 -3.33
CA ASP A 48 13.67 -2.49 -3.06
C ASP A 48 15.17 -2.56 -3.27
N GLY A 49 15.90 -2.83 -2.21
CA GLY A 49 17.36 -2.93 -2.25
C GLY A 49 17.98 -2.87 -0.87
N GLU A 50 19.09 -3.60 -0.69
CA GLU A 50 19.80 -3.65 0.58
C GLU A 50 20.30 -2.26 1.01
N SER A 51 20.77 -1.43 0.08
CA SER A 51 21.24 -0.07 0.37
C SER A 51 20.13 0.80 0.99
N ALA A 52 18.91 0.75 0.45
CA ALA A 52 17.78 1.47 0.99
C ALA A 52 17.45 1.01 2.42
N ARG A 53 17.49 -0.31 2.66
CA ARG A 53 17.25 -0.90 3.98
C ARG A 53 18.32 -0.50 5.00
N VAL A 54 19.59 -0.47 4.62
CA VAL A 54 20.69 -0.02 5.49
C VAL A 54 20.47 1.44 5.89
N ILE A 55 20.20 2.31 4.94
CA ILE A 55 19.89 3.73 5.18
C ILE A 55 18.67 3.86 6.09
N GLY A 56 17.62 3.10 5.79
CA GLY A 56 16.38 3.10 6.58
C GLY A 56 16.58 2.72 8.03
N ARG A 57 17.36 1.68 8.32
CA ARG A 57 17.71 1.27 9.69
C ARG A 57 18.47 2.37 10.44
N GLU A 58 19.40 3.07 9.78
CA GLU A 58 20.10 4.21 10.40
C GLU A 58 19.15 5.37 10.70
N TYR A 59 18.24 5.69 9.77
CA TYR A 59 17.24 6.73 10.00
C TYR A 59 16.35 6.40 11.21
N LEU A 60 15.89 5.16 11.35
CA LEU A 60 15.06 4.72 12.46
C LEU A 60 15.77 4.82 13.83
N ARG A 61 17.09 4.64 13.84
CA ARG A 61 17.90 4.85 15.06
C ARG A 61 18.02 6.33 15.41
N LEU A 62 18.15 7.19 14.40
CA LEU A 62 18.28 8.63 14.60
C LEU A 62 16.95 9.29 15.01
N VAL A 63 15.82 8.81 14.45
CA VAL A 63 14.50 9.40 14.65
C VAL A 63 13.50 8.34 15.15
N PRO A 64 13.69 7.81 16.37
CA PRO A 64 12.85 6.73 16.90
C PRO A 64 11.38 7.13 17.06
N ALA A 65 11.08 8.42 17.17
CA ALA A 65 9.70 8.94 17.23
C ALA A 65 8.89 8.70 15.93
N GLU A 66 9.55 8.48 14.81
CA GLU A 66 8.92 8.16 13.53
C GLU A 66 8.95 6.65 13.22
N ALA A 67 9.43 5.79 14.11
CA ALA A 67 9.70 4.37 13.87
C ALA A 67 8.43 3.51 13.77
N SER A 68 7.42 3.97 13.03
CA SER A 68 6.26 3.16 12.65
C SER A 68 5.91 3.34 11.18
N PRO A 69 5.43 2.28 10.49
CA PRO A 69 5.03 2.38 9.08
C PRO A 69 3.97 3.47 8.85
N ALA A 70 3.00 3.58 9.76
CA ALA A 70 1.93 4.56 9.66
C ALA A 70 2.44 6.01 9.79
N SER A 71 3.33 6.28 10.75
CA SER A 71 3.93 7.61 10.94
C SER A 71 4.78 8.02 9.73
N LEU A 72 5.66 7.14 9.27
CA LEU A 72 6.51 7.39 8.11
C LEU A 72 5.69 7.65 6.84
N ALA A 73 4.68 6.79 6.57
CA ALA A 73 3.81 6.95 5.42
C ALA A 73 3.04 8.29 5.47
N ALA A 74 2.49 8.65 6.62
CA ALA A 74 1.80 9.93 6.79
C ALA A 74 2.72 11.12 6.49
N ARG A 75 3.95 11.10 7.01
CA ARG A 75 4.95 12.15 6.78
C ARG A 75 5.37 12.27 5.31
N VAL A 76 5.50 11.16 4.60
CA VAL A 76 5.77 11.17 3.15
C VAL A 76 4.57 11.73 2.40
N VAL A 77 3.37 11.22 2.69
CA VAL A 77 2.11 11.64 2.04
C VAL A 77 1.83 13.14 2.22
N GLU A 78 2.13 13.71 3.38
CA GLU A 78 2.02 15.16 3.65
C GLU A 78 2.86 16.03 2.70
N ARG A 79 3.92 15.47 2.11
CA ARG A 79 4.80 16.17 1.15
C ARG A 79 4.32 16.07 -0.28
N LEU A 80 3.41 15.16 -0.58
CA LEU A 80 2.96 14.92 -1.95
C LEU A 80 1.75 15.79 -2.30
N PRO A 81 1.76 16.47 -3.46
CA PRO A 81 0.58 17.15 -3.96
C PRO A 81 -0.61 16.18 -4.10
N GLY A 82 -1.73 16.52 -3.46
CA GLY A 82 -2.93 15.66 -3.45
C GLY A 82 -2.94 14.55 -2.39
N GLY A 83 -1.89 14.43 -1.58
CA GLY A 83 -1.84 13.56 -0.40
C GLY A 83 -2.16 12.09 -0.70
N SER A 84 -2.83 11.40 0.22
CA SER A 84 -3.18 9.98 0.10
C SER A 84 -3.98 9.66 -1.16
N ARG A 85 -4.84 10.56 -1.61
CA ARG A 85 -5.62 10.37 -2.84
C ARG A 85 -4.71 10.25 -4.05
N ALA A 86 -3.70 11.13 -4.16
CA ALA A 86 -2.74 11.08 -5.25
C ALA A 86 -1.93 9.79 -5.22
N VAL A 87 -1.46 9.35 -4.05
CA VAL A 87 -0.73 8.09 -3.88
C VAL A 87 -1.57 6.90 -4.34
N ASN A 88 -2.85 6.83 -3.94
CA ASN A 88 -3.72 5.70 -4.26
C ASN A 88 -4.14 5.65 -5.73
N ALA A 89 -4.26 6.81 -6.39
CA ALA A 89 -4.72 6.92 -7.78
C ALA A 89 -3.59 6.92 -8.81
N ALA A 90 -2.35 7.24 -8.43
CA ALA A 90 -1.22 7.34 -9.34
C ALA A 90 -0.77 5.96 -9.86
N SER A 91 -0.29 5.90 -11.09
CA SER A 91 0.57 4.81 -11.55
C SER A 91 1.91 4.84 -10.80
N ASP A 92 2.68 3.77 -10.88
CA ASP A 92 3.99 3.72 -10.21
C ASP A 92 4.95 4.76 -10.78
N ASP A 93 4.96 4.97 -12.11
CA ASP A 93 5.76 6.02 -12.75
C ASP A 93 5.37 7.42 -12.24
N ARG A 94 4.06 7.68 -12.17
CA ARG A 94 3.56 8.97 -11.65
C ARG A 94 3.91 9.16 -10.17
N LEU A 95 3.87 8.09 -9.39
CA LEU A 95 4.26 8.15 -7.99
C LEU A 95 5.75 8.43 -7.82
N HIS A 96 6.60 7.83 -8.66
CA HIS A 96 8.03 8.18 -8.70
C HIS A 96 8.28 9.65 -9.03
N GLU A 97 7.58 10.21 -10.00
CA GLU A 97 7.68 11.65 -10.33
C GLU A 97 7.28 12.54 -9.14
N LEU A 98 6.19 12.21 -8.46
CA LEU A 98 5.73 12.96 -7.29
C LEU A 98 6.77 12.91 -6.15
N LEU A 99 7.35 11.74 -5.90
CA LEU A 99 8.37 11.55 -4.88
C LEU A 99 9.67 12.26 -5.22
N LEU A 100 10.07 12.24 -6.50
CA LEU A 100 11.23 13.01 -6.97
C LEU A 100 11.01 14.51 -6.75
N GLY A 101 9.84 15.03 -7.08
CA GLY A 101 9.46 16.42 -6.83
C GLY A 101 9.56 16.78 -5.34
N ALA A 102 9.03 15.93 -4.45
CA ALA A 102 9.11 16.12 -3.01
C ALA A 102 10.56 16.08 -2.49
N THR A 103 11.38 15.19 -3.02
CA THR A 103 12.81 15.08 -2.69
C THR A 103 13.57 16.36 -3.08
N LEU A 104 13.33 16.86 -4.29
CA LEU A 104 13.95 18.10 -4.75
C LEU A 104 13.50 19.30 -3.90
N GLU A 105 12.22 19.39 -3.55
CA GLU A 105 11.71 20.42 -2.66
C GLU A 105 12.33 20.35 -1.26
N ASP A 106 12.57 19.14 -0.74
CA ASP A 106 13.24 18.96 0.55
C ASP A 106 14.66 19.54 0.52
N PHE A 107 15.44 19.29 -0.53
CA PHE A 107 16.76 19.91 -0.70
C PHE A 107 16.68 21.44 -0.80
N GLN A 108 15.75 21.95 -1.60
CA GLN A 108 15.58 23.41 -1.76
C GLN A 108 15.22 24.10 -0.44
N ARG A 109 14.50 23.41 0.43
CA ARG A 109 14.06 23.94 1.73
C ARG A 109 14.94 23.50 2.90
N LEU A 110 16.09 22.89 2.63
CA LEU A 110 17.04 22.38 3.63
C LEU A 110 16.39 21.40 4.62
N ARG A 111 15.35 20.68 4.17
CA ARG A 111 14.75 19.58 4.90
C ARG A 111 15.53 18.29 4.62
N THR A 112 16.70 18.22 5.20
CA THR A 112 17.65 17.11 5.01
C THR A 112 17.98 16.45 6.33
N VAL A 113 18.53 15.25 6.22
CA VAL A 113 19.08 14.49 7.34
C VAL A 113 20.46 14.00 6.96
N GLU A 114 21.41 14.07 7.89
CA GLU A 114 22.73 13.51 7.71
C GLU A 114 22.81 12.11 8.34
N LEU A 115 23.16 11.13 7.53
CA LEU A 115 23.31 9.74 7.94
C LEU A 115 24.70 9.25 7.50
N ARG A 116 25.59 9.01 8.44
CA ARG A 116 26.95 8.52 8.20
C ARG A 116 27.73 9.36 7.17
N GLY A 117 27.58 10.68 7.21
CA GLY A 117 28.22 11.60 6.27
C GLY A 117 27.51 11.78 4.93
N TRP A 118 26.36 11.12 4.72
CA TRP A 118 25.49 11.34 3.57
C TRP A 118 24.37 12.30 3.93
N VAL A 119 24.18 13.29 3.09
CA VAL A 119 23.05 14.22 3.21
C VAL A 119 21.93 13.73 2.31
N LEU A 120 20.79 13.37 2.91
CA LEU A 120 19.61 12.84 2.24
C LEU A 120 18.42 13.79 2.44
N ALA A 121 17.52 13.82 1.48
CA ALA A 121 16.22 14.48 1.67
C ALA A 121 15.41 13.71 2.74
N GLN A 122 14.63 14.42 3.54
CA GLN A 122 13.78 13.75 4.56
C GLN A 122 12.80 12.78 3.94
N THR A 123 12.20 13.12 2.81
CA THR A 123 11.29 12.22 2.08
C THR A 123 12.00 10.93 1.67
N GLU A 124 13.20 11.02 1.11
CA GLU A 124 14.01 9.87 0.70
C GLU A 124 14.40 8.98 1.89
N ALA A 125 14.88 9.58 2.99
CA ALA A 125 15.24 8.84 4.20
C ALA A 125 14.04 8.09 4.81
N ARG A 126 12.85 8.70 4.81
CA ARG A 126 11.60 8.07 5.28
C ARG A 126 11.14 6.93 4.39
N LEU A 127 11.31 7.03 3.07
CA LEU A 127 11.05 5.92 2.15
C LEU A 127 11.99 4.74 2.41
N CYS A 128 13.27 5.00 2.63
CA CYS A 128 14.25 3.98 3.04
C CYS A 128 13.86 3.31 4.36
N ALA A 129 13.36 4.10 5.33
CA ALA A 129 12.87 3.58 6.61
C ALA A 129 11.64 2.68 6.45
N LEU A 130 10.70 3.04 5.56
CA LEU A 130 9.55 2.19 5.23
C LEU A 130 10.00 0.85 4.61
N ALA A 131 10.98 0.87 3.71
CA ALA A 131 11.54 -0.34 3.11
C ALA A 131 12.20 -1.25 4.17
N ALA A 132 12.90 -0.67 5.14
CA ALA A 132 13.52 -1.42 6.24
C ALA A 132 12.49 -2.07 7.17
N LEU A 133 11.40 -1.38 7.50
CA LEU A 133 10.33 -1.92 8.35
C LEU A 133 9.53 -3.03 7.66
N ARG A 134 9.36 -2.98 6.32
CA ARG A 134 8.68 -4.02 5.56
C ARG A 134 9.40 -5.36 5.66
N GLU A 135 10.72 -5.37 5.62
CA GLU A 135 11.53 -6.59 5.77
C GLU A 135 11.34 -7.24 7.14
N GLY A 136 11.35 -6.44 8.21
CA GLY A 136 11.14 -6.94 9.58
C GLY A 136 9.79 -7.61 9.79
N ALA A 137 8.75 -7.18 9.07
CA ALA A 137 7.42 -7.77 9.13
C ALA A 137 7.29 -9.11 8.35
N THR A 138 8.17 -9.35 7.37
CA THR A 138 8.15 -10.58 6.56
C THR A 138 8.92 -11.73 7.22
N THR A 139 9.78 -11.41 8.18
CA THR A 139 10.67 -12.39 8.85
C THR A 139 10.12 -12.87 10.21
N ALA A 140 9.01 -12.33 10.67
CA ALA A 140 8.32 -12.67 11.92
C ALA A 140 7.14 -13.59 11.67
#